data_569cf6e7c5eb1e84b03b3882a3ad2ed7
#
_entry.id   569cf6e7c5eb1e84b03b3882a3ad2ed7
#
_cell.length_a   1.000
_cell.length_b   1.000
_cell.length_c   1.000
_cell.angle_alpha   90.00
_cell.angle_beta   90.00
_cell.angle_gamma   90.00
#
_symmetry.space_group_name_H-M   'P 1'
#
loop_
_entity.id
_entity.type
_entity.pdbx_description
1 polymer ?
#
loop_
_entity_poly.entity_id
_entity_poly.type
_entity_poly.pdbx_seq_one_letter_code
_entity_poly.pdbx_strand_id
1 'polypeptide(L)'
;MKHRKVHMIYMAAGNSRRFQGNKLLYTISGKALYRYGLETLIEVQKNYPDTTLTVVVQEWAIYDSLWKENIHVVYNPDSKNGASYTIKAGILALEDVRPEDFVMFVVADQPGLTADTVKKLINAGCDTGECASVKCENRMGNPVM
;
A
#
# COMPACT_ATOMS: atom_id res chain seq x y z
N MET A 1 21.85 -15.37 7.93
CA MET A 1 20.69 -14.48 8.06
C MET A 1 19.67 -14.81 6.99
N LYS A 2 18.45 -15.09 7.40
CA LYS A 2 17.36 -15.28 6.44
C LYS A 2 16.91 -13.90 5.98
N HIS A 3 17.04 -13.64 4.68
CA HIS A 3 16.47 -12.45 4.08
C HIS A 3 14.97 -12.59 4.03
N ARG A 4 14.27 -11.71 4.73
CA ARG A 4 12.81 -11.63 4.71
C ARG A 4 12.37 -10.59 3.71
N LYS A 5 11.47 -10.97 2.81
CA LYS A 5 10.85 -10.01 1.90
C LYS A 5 9.69 -9.31 2.60
N VAL A 6 9.47 -8.06 2.22
CA VAL A 6 8.30 -7.31 2.64
C VAL A 6 7.46 -7.04 1.40
N HIS A 7 6.26 -7.60 1.38
CA HIS A 7 5.31 -7.42 0.30
C HIS A 7 4.37 -6.26 0.65
N MET A 8 4.59 -5.11 0.03
CA MET A 8 3.77 -3.92 0.27
C MET A 8 2.52 -3.97 -0.59
N ILE A 9 1.36 -3.96 0.05
CA ILE A 9 0.06 -3.88 -0.62
C ILE A 9 -0.50 -2.49 -0.41
N TYR A 10 -0.58 -1.70 -1.49
CA TYR A 10 -1.11 -0.35 -1.47
C TYR A 10 -2.60 -0.40 -1.80
N MET A 11 -3.43 -0.11 -0.81
CA MET A 11 -4.88 -0.21 -0.93
C MET A 11 -5.46 1.10 -1.46
N ALA A 12 -5.57 1.19 -2.78
CA ALA A 12 -6.11 2.34 -3.50
C ALA A 12 -7.53 2.05 -4.03
N ALA A 13 -8.31 1.37 -3.23
CA ALA A 13 -9.64 0.90 -3.61
C ALA A 13 -10.70 1.23 -2.54
N GLY A 14 -10.49 2.29 -1.76
CA GLY A 14 -11.43 2.72 -0.73
C GLY A 14 -12.70 3.34 -1.30
N ASN A 15 -13.81 3.20 -0.56
CA ASN A 15 -15.08 3.83 -0.89
C ASN A 15 -15.16 5.22 -0.27
N SER A 16 -15.33 6.25 -1.10
CA SER A 16 -15.43 7.65 -0.68
C SER A 16 -16.88 8.05 -0.43
N ARG A 17 -17.55 7.39 0.52
CA ARG A 17 -18.99 7.57 0.75
C ARG A 17 -19.39 8.99 1.17
N ARG A 18 -18.48 9.73 1.81
CA ARG A 18 -18.72 11.09 2.32
C ARG A 18 -18.20 12.17 1.38
N PHE A 19 -17.63 11.79 0.25
CA PHE A 19 -17.01 12.70 -0.70
C PHE A 19 -17.71 12.57 -2.04
N GLN A 20 -17.98 13.69 -2.71
CA GLN A 20 -18.53 13.64 -4.07
C GLN A 20 -17.47 13.18 -5.05
N GLY A 21 -17.67 12.03 -5.65
CA GLY A 21 -16.72 11.42 -6.55
C GLY A 21 -15.69 10.55 -5.81
N ASN A 22 -14.61 10.21 -6.49
CA ASN A 22 -13.55 9.41 -5.91
C ASN A 22 -12.51 10.29 -5.22
N LYS A 23 -12.42 10.18 -3.89
CA LYS A 23 -11.47 10.92 -3.07
C LYS A 23 -10.03 10.72 -3.54
N LEU A 24 -9.67 9.53 -3.99
CA LEU A 24 -8.30 9.19 -4.39
C LEU A 24 -7.88 9.92 -5.68
N LEU A 25 -8.84 10.35 -6.50
CA LEU A 25 -8.58 11.13 -7.71
C LEU A 25 -8.55 12.64 -7.44
N TYR A 26 -8.94 13.07 -6.24
CA TYR A 26 -8.89 14.47 -5.86
C TYR A 26 -7.44 14.96 -5.84
N THR A 27 -7.21 16.15 -6.43
CA THR A 27 -5.85 16.70 -6.52
C THR A 27 -5.56 17.64 -5.36
N ILE A 28 -4.38 17.45 -4.77
CA ILE A 28 -3.82 18.35 -3.76
C ILE A 28 -2.49 18.83 -4.31
N SER A 29 -2.32 20.14 -4.44
CA SER A 29 -1.11 20.74 -5.01
C SER A 29 -0.75 20.17 -6.40
N GLY A 30 -1.77 19.92 -7.22
CA GLY A 30 -1.60 19.43 -8.59
C GLY A 30 -1.36 17.94 -8.74
N LYS A 31 -1.42 17.16 -7.65
CA LYS A 31 -1.18 15.73 -7.65
C LYS A 31 -2.37 14.99 -7.04
N ALA A 32 -2.83 13.91 -7.68
CA ALA A 32 -3.93 13.09 -7.15
C ALA A 32 -3.57 12.48 -5.80
N LEU A 33 -4.54 12.40 -4.90
CA LEU A 33 -4.32 11.93 -3.52
C LEU A 33 -3.64 10.57 -3.47
N TYR A 34 -4.03 9.63 -4.32
CA TYR A 34 -3.45 8.28 -4.32
C TYR A 34 -1.96 8.25 -4.68
N ARG A 35 -1.46 9.28 -5.39
CA ARG A 35 -0.07 9.34 -5.84
C ARG A 35 0.93 9.59 -4.72
N TYR A 36 0.53 10.30 -3.68
CA TYR A 36 1.44 10.68 -2.59
C TYR A 36 2.05 9.46 -1.89
N GLY A 37 1.22 8.58 -1.37
CA GLY A 37 1.70 7.35 -0.73
C GLY A 37 2.34 6.39 -1.71
N LEU A 38 1.82 6.31 -2.93
CA LEU A 38 2.38 5.45 -3.97
C LEU A 38 3.82 5.81 -4.30
N GLU A 39 4.10 7.09 -4.52
CA GLU A 39 5.46 7.55 -4.82
C GLU A 39 6.41 7.30 -3.66
N THR A 40 5.92 7.43 -2.43
CA THR A 40 6.67 7.07 -1.21
C THR A 40 7.07 5.60 -1.23
N LEU A 41 6.15 4.70 -1.56
CA LEU A 41 6.44 3.25 -1.62
C LEU A 41 7.36 2.88 -2.79
N ILE A 42 7.24 3.57 -3.91
CA ILE A 42 8.15 3.39 -5.05
C ILE A 42 9.57 3.76 -4.64
N GLU A 43 9.75 4.86 -3.91
CA GLU A 43 11.05 5.26 -3.38
C GLU A 43 11.62 4.22 -2.42
N VAL A 44 10.80 3.70 -1.51
CA VAL A 44 11.20 2.64 -0.59
C VAL A 44 11.65 1.40 -1.34
N GLN A 45 10.91 1.00 -2.37
CA GLN A 45 11.24 -0.18 -3.18
C GLN A 45 12.61 -0.04 -3.88
N LYS A 46 12.94 1.16 -4.33
CA LYS A 46 14.25 1.41 -4.95
C LYS A 46 15.40 1.25 -3.97
N ASN A 47 15.19 1.58 -2.71
CA ASN A 47 16.22 1.54 -1.67
C ASN A 47 16.29 0.21 -0.91
N TYR A 48 15.27 -0.62 -1.02
CA TYR A 48 15.15 -1.91 -0.34
C TYR A 48 14.84 -3.00 -1.37
N PRO A 49 15.86 -3.71 -1.90
CA PRO A 49 15.66 -4.72 -2.95
C PRO A 49 14.75 -5.88 -2.54
N ASP A 50 14.63 -6.14 -1.24
CA ASP A 50 13.79 -7.23 -0.72
C ASP A 50 12.33 -6.82 -0.49
N THR A 51 11.87 -5.75 -1.15
CA THR A 51 10.48 -5.32 -1.09
C THR A 51 9.80 -5.51 -2.44
N THR A 52 8.51 -5.83 -2.39
CA THR A 52 7.65 -5.84 -3.58
C THR A 52 6.51 -4.84 -3.37
N LEU A 53 5.94 -4.34 -4.46
CA LEU A 53 4.83 -3.39 -4.40
C LEU A 53 3.71 -3.89 -5.29
N THR A 54 2.52 -4.05 -4.69
CA THR A 54 1.28 -4.39 -5.39
C THR A 54 0.24 -3.34 -5.04
N VAL A 55 -0.43 -2.78 -6.05
CA VAL A 55 -1.47 -1.76 -5.87
C VAL A 55 -2.81 -2.37 -6.22
N VAL A 56 -3.79 -2.29 -5.31
CA VAL A 56 -5.15 -2.75 -5.56
C VAL A 56 -6.05 -1.55 -5.78
N VAL A 57 -6.75 -1.52 -6.90
CA VAL A 57 -7.61 -0.40 -7.30
C VAL A 57 -9.01 -0.90 -7.68
N GLN A 58 -10.01 -0.04 -7.52
CA GLN A 58 -11.36 -0.31 -8.04
C GLN A 58 -11.77 0.64 -9.16
N GLU A 59 -10.97 1.67 -9.44
CA GLU A 59 -11.21 2.65 -10.50
C GLU A 59 -10.36 2.32 -11.73
N TRP A 60 -11.01 2.17 -12.86
CA TRP A 60 -10.32 1.83 -14.10
C TRP A 60 -9.29 2.90 -14.51
N ALA A 61 -9.61 4.18 -14.27
CA ALA A 61 -8.70 5.27 -14.61
C ALA A 61 -7.36 5.15 -13.88
N ILE A 62 -7.39 4.74 -12.60
CA ILE A 62 -6.17 4.53 -11.82
C ILE A 62 -5.43 3.30 -12.34
N TYR A 63 -6.15 2.21 -12.60
CA TYR A 63 -5.57 0.98 -13.15
C TYR A 63 -4.81 1.25 -14.44
N ASP A 64 -5.46 1.91 -15.40
CA ASP A 64 -4.88 2.20 -16.70
C ASP A 64 -3.62 3.07 -16.58
N SER A 65 -3.66 4.08 -15.73
CA SER A 65 -2.51 4.96 -15.46
C SER A 65 -1.32 4.19 -14.91
N LEU A 66 -1.55 3.33 -13.91
CA LEU A 66 -0.47 2.58 -13.26
C LEU A 66 0.06 1.46 -14.16
N TRP A 67 -0.81 0.84 -14.93
CA TRP A 67 -0.41 -0.18 -15.91
C TRP A 67 0.61 0.39 -16.92
N LYS A 68 0.36 1.61 -17.39
CA LYS A 68 1.26 2.30 -18.33
C LYS A 68 2.61 2.65 -17.71
N GLU A 69 2.66 2.76 -16.39
CA GLU A 69 3.91 3.04 -15.65
C GLU A 69 4.66 1.77 -15.23
N ASN A 70 4.23 0.58 -15.69
CA ASN A 70 4.79 -0.72 -15.32
C ASN A 70 4.74 -1.03 -13.81
N ILE A 71 3.74 -0.51 -13.13
CA ILE A 71 3.49 -0.82 -11.73
C ILE A 71 2.58 -2.04 -11.66
N HIS A 72 2.89 -2.99 -10.76
CA HIS A 72 2.04 -4.16 -10.55
C HIS A 72 0.72 -3.73 -9.90
N VAL A 73 -0.32 -3.67 -10.69
CA VAL A 73 -1.64 -3.18 -10.30
C VAL A 73 -2.71 -4.25 -10.51
N VAL A 74 -3.62 -4.36 -9.55
CA VAL A 74 -4.73 -5.31 -9.56
C VAL A 74 -6.04 -4.51 -9.60
N TYR A 75 -6.88 -4.79 -10.61
CA TYR A 75 -8.20 -4.21 -10.72
C TYR A 75 -9.20 -5.11 -9.99
N ASN A 76 -9.84 -4.59 -8.95
CA ASN A 76 -10.81 -5.33 -8.16
C ASN A 76 -12.08 -4.51 -7.91
N PRO A 77 -13.12 -4.64 -8.77
CA PRO A 77 -14.38 -3.92 -8.60
C PRO A 77 -15.13 -4.34 -7.32
N ASP A 78 -14.87 -5.52 -6.79
CA ASP A 78 -15.51 -6.02 -5.55
C ASP A 78 -15.03 -5.27 -4.31
N SER A 79 -13.97 -4.47 -4.41
CA SER A 79 -13.51 -3.62 -3.31
C SER A 79 -14.57 -2.64 -2.80
N LYS A 80 -15.56 -2.31 -3.62
CA LYS A 80 -16.72 -1.50 -3.23
C LYS A 80 -17.49 -2.10 -2.04
N ASN A 81 -17.37 -3.41 -1.84
CA ASN A 81 -18.06 -4.15 -0.78
C ASN A 81 -17.32 -4.14 0.57
N GLY A 82 -16.13 -3.54 0.62
CA GLY A 82 -15.38 -3.36 1.86
C GLY A 82 -13.89 -3.64 1.73
N ALA A 83 -13.14 -3.23 2.76
CA ALA A 83 -11.69 -3.34 2.79
C ALA A 83 -11.20 -4.80 2.74
N SER A 84 -11.97 -5.74 3.28
CA SER A 84 -11.61 -7.16 3.26
C SER A 84 -11.45 -7.70 1.83
N TYR A 85 -12.26 -7.24 0.89
CA TYR A 85 -12.14 -7.62 -0.52
C TYR A 85 -10.85 -7.09 -1.15
N THR A 86 -10.45 -5.88 -0.76
CA THR A 86 -9.19 -5.28 -1.20
C THR A 86 -7.99 -6.05 -0.67
N ILE A 87 -8.00 -6.37 0.62
CA ILE A 87 -6.95 -7.15 1.29
C ILE A 87 -6.80 -8.52 0.62
N LYS A 88 -7.91 -9.21 0.42
CA LYS A 88 -7.93 -10.52 -0.22
C LYS A 88 -7.35 -10.47 -1.64
N ALA A 89 -7.77 -9.50 -2.44
CA ALA A 89 -7.26 -9.34 -3.81
C ALA A 89 -5.75 -9.09 -3.82
N GLY A 90 -5.25 -8.26 -2.91
CA GLY A 90 -3.82 -7.98 -2.79
C GLY A 90 -3.02 -9.23 -2.41
N ILE A 91 -3.49 -9.97 -1.42
CA ILE A 91 -2.82 -11.20 -0.97
C ILE A 91 -2.78 -12.24 -2.09
N LEU A 92 -3.90 -12.45 -2.80
CA LEU A 92 -3.98 -13.43 -3.89
C LEU A 92 -3.09 -13.06 -5.09
N ALA A 93 -2.74 -11.80 -5.23
CA ALA A 93 -1.86 -11.33 -6.32
C ALA A 93 -0.38 -11.47 -6.00
N LEU A 94 -0.01 -11.81 -4.77
CA LEU A 94 1.38 -11.97 -4.37
C LEU A 94 1.96 -13.24 -4.95
N GLU A 95 3.22 -13.14 -5.41
CA GLU A 95 3.98 -14.25 -5.96
C GLU A 95 5.21 -14.51 -5.09
N ASP A 96 5.66 -15.76 -5.06
CA ASP A 96 6.88 -16.19 -4.36
C ASP A 96 6.92 -15.77 -2.89
N VAL A 97 5.77 -15.86 -2.21
CA VAL A 97 5.69 -15.54 -0.77
C VAL A 97 6.17 -16.73 0.05
N ARG A 98 7.10 -16.46 0.97
CA ARG A 98 7.62 -17.47 1.89
C ARG A 98 7.02 -17.27 3.28
N PRO A 99 6.96 -18.34 4.13
CA PRO A 99 6.37 -18.21 5.47
C PRO A 99 7.02 -17.17 6.37
N GLU A 100 8.31 -16.86 6.16
CA GLU A 100 9.06 -15.87 6.92
C GLU A 100 8.85 -14.43 6.42
N ASP A 101 8.23 -14.25 5.25
CA ASP A 101 8.03 -12.93 4.66
C ASP A 101 6.95 -12.14 5.40
N PHE A 102 7.02 -10.82 5.29
CA PHE A 102 6.01 -9.93 5.82
C PHE A 102 5.13 -9.37 4.71
N VAL A 103 3.88 -9.08 5.06
CA VAL A 103 2.95 -8.34 4.21
C VAL A 103 2.64 -7.02 4.91
N MET A 104 2.83 -5.92 4.22
CA MET A 104 2.55 -4.58 4.73
C MET A 104 1.34 -4.00 3.99
N PHE A 105 0.34 -3.56 4.74
CA PHE A 105 -0.86 -2.93 4.19
C PHE A 105 -0.76 -1.42 4.36
N VAL A 106 -0.87 -0.69 3.25
CA VAL A 106 -0.79 0.77 3.23
C VAL A 106 -2.04 1.35 2.59
N VAL A 107 -2.70 2.27 3.27
CA VAL A 107 -3.90 2.95 2.75
C VAL A 107 -3.51 4.13 1.87
N ALA A 108 -4.24 4.34 0.78
CA ALA A 108 -3.90 5.34 -0.22
C ALA A 108 -4.30 6.78 0.14
N ASP A 109 -5.05 6.97 1.22
CA ASP A 109 -5.56 8.27 1.63
C ASP A 109 -4.68 8.99 2.68
N GLN A 110 -3.39 8.66 2.73
CA GLN A 110 -2.44 9.24 3.67
C GLN A 110 -1.35 10.02 2.94
N PRO A 111 -1.62 11.28 2.55
CA PRO A 111 -0.62 12.08 1.81
C PRO A 111 0.61 12.45 2.65
N GLY A 112 0.49 12.39 3.99
CA GLY A 112 1.59 12.66 4.90
C GLY A 112 2.53 11.50 5.17
N LEU A 113 2.30 10.34 4.57
CA LEU A 113 3.17 9.17 4.75
C LEU A 113 4.56 9.44 4.16
N THR A 114 5.60 9.25 4.98
CA THR A 114 6.99 9.46 4.54
C THR A 114 7.73 8.14 4.33
N ALA A 115 8.74 8.17 3.46
CA ALA A 115 9.62 7.01 3.25
C ALA A 115 10.32 6.60 4.55
N ASP A 116 10.70 7.57 5.37
CA ASP A 116 11.35 7.31 6.68
C ASP A 116 10.46 6.49 7.61
N THR A 117 9.17 6.82 7.69
CA THR A 117 8.18 6.06 8.48
C THR A 117 8.08 4.61 8.00
N VAL A 118 7.99 4.41 6.69
CA VAL A 118 7.91 3.07 6.09
C VAL A 118 9.19 2.27 6.37
N LYS A 119 10.36 2.89 6.22
CA LYS A 119 11.65 2.26 6.50
C LYS A 119 11.77 1.82 7.94
N LYS A 120 11.33 2.66 8.89
CA LYS A 120 11.32 2.34 10.33
C LYS A 120 10.43 1.14 10.63
N LEU A 121 9.27 1.07 9.99
CA LEU A 121 8.35 -0.05 10.16
C LEU A 121 8.95 -1.35 9.62
N ILE A 122 9.55 -1.31 8.44
CA ILE A 122 10.23 -2.48 7.85
C ILE A 122 11.34 -2.98 8.77
N ASN A 123 12.19 -2.08 9.26
CA ASN A 123 13.30 -2.44 10.14
C ASN A 123 12.80 -3.03 11.46
N ALA A 124 11.77 -2.45 12.06
CA ALA A 124 11.20 -2.95 13.31
C ALA A 124 10.67 -4.37 13.16
N GLY A 125 9.91 -4.65 12.11
CA GLY A 125 9.38 -5.98 11.86
C GLY A 125 10.45 -7.01 11.50
N CYS A 126 11.37 -6.64 10.60
CA CYS A 126 12.44 -7.54 10.17
C CYS A 126 13.43 -7.87 11.29
N ASP A 127 13.72 -6.92 12.16
CA ASP A 127 14.66 -7.13 13.29
C ASP A 127 14.05 -8.02 14.37
N THR A 128 12.78 -7.84 14.70
CA THR A 128 12.11 -8.60 15.76
C THR A 128 11.44 -9.88 15.26
N GLY A 129 11.08 -9.93 13.99
CA GLY A 129 10.27 -11.02 13.45
C GLY A 129 8.81 -10.96 13.86
N GLU A 130 8.36 -9.85 14.43
CA GLU A 130 7.01 -9.65 14.93
C GLU A 130 6.24 -8.64 14.07
N CYS A 131 4.92 -8.71 14.14
CA CYS A 131 4.05 -7.74 13.49
C CYS A 131 4.26 -6.35 14.09
N ALA A 132 4.17 -5.33 13.26
CA ALA A 132 4.38 -3.95 13.67
C ALA A 132 3.36 -3.02 13.02
N SER A 133 3.10 -1.89 13.63
CA SER A 133 2.27 -0.84 13.04
C SER A 133 2.76 0.54 13.49
N VAL A 134 2.38 1.55 12.72
CA VAL A 134 2.65 2.94 13.07
C VAL A 134 1.67 3.36 14.17
N LYS A 135 2.21 3.98 15.23
CA LYS A 135 1.40 4.55 16.29
C LYS A 135 1.23 6.06 16.04
N CYS A 136 0.00 6.50 16.02
CA CYS A 136 -0.33 7.91 15.86
C CYS A 136 -1.30 8.29 17.00
N GLU A 137 -0.91 9.24 17.84
CA GLU A 137 -1.73 9.75 18.96
C GLU A 137 -2.36 8.63 19.81
N ASN A 138 -1.57 7.65 20.23
CA ASN A 138 -2.00 6.49 21.01
C ASN A 138 -2.97 5.54 20.30
N ARG A 139 -3.12 5.66 18.99
CA ARG A 139 -3.91 4.74 18.18
C ARG A 139 -3.00 3.93 17.25
N MET A 140 -3.37 2.67 17.04
CA MET A 140 -2.73 1.87 16.01
C MET A 140 -3.14 2.42 14.65
N GLY A 141 -2.15 2.72 13.83
CA GLY A 141 -2.37 3.36 12.53
C GLY A 141 -1.92 2.52 11.35
N ASN A 142 -1.94 3.11 10.20
CA ASN A 142 -1.47 2.57 8.95
C ASN A 142 -0.15 3.23 8.55
N PRO A 143 0.83 2.57 7.96
CA PRO A 143 0.82 1.14 7.55
C PRO A 143 0.86 0.14 8.69
N VAL A 144 0.42 -1.08 8.39
CA VAL A 144 0.48 -2.23 9.30
C VAL A 144 1.23 -3.36 8.60
N MET A 145 2.15 -3.96 9.32
CA MET A 145 2.98 -5.04 8.77
C MET A 145 2.84 -6.33 9.59
#